data_0c2251430f0d6d7ccbc2329da29c73e5
#
_entry.id   0c2251430f0d6d7ccbc2329da29c73e5
#
_cell.length_a   1.000
_cell.length_b   1.000
_cell.length_c   1.000
_cell.angle_alpha   90.00
_cell.angle_beta   90.00
_cell.angle_gamma   90.00
#
_symmetry.space_group_name_H-M   'P 1'
#
loop_
_entity.id
_entity.type
_entity.pdbx_description
1 polymer ?
#
loop_
_entity_poly.entity_id
_entity_poly.type
_entity_poly.pdbx_seq_one_letter_code
_entity_poly.pdbx_strand_id
1 'polypeptide(L)'
;MTTIKIFGAHDADTRLLRDNLTLALSTFPMDSRVEEISEPNKIRFSGVSTTPALMLDGEVVSEGKVPTVQEITDIFQNRFLLKSKIYRLRTITVPVDMSKPAETALIFAWHLAKKFEAKLDIIYAMDSIFEGSLPSASGFLSGYKKTMESELEAFVKESLGKIDVHYDPPSQKPPAPKDPSELSDQSVSLSVLYGFPEAVIEERSRKTDMIIMGTTGGGGVARDLFGSVSTEVSRLSHCPVLFIPADVVFRGFKEVLYASNFDSLDALRVKQAVTFARRFGGRMHFVHVGPANERGLELIRKLFEVDYQHAAPEYPFLFSRMAGDDVVEQLNEYALFNGIDLMILVTHQRTFWENILHKSITRKALVGAGLPLLVMHSDDDMLK
;
A
#
# COMPACT_ATOMS: atom_id res chain seq x y z
N MET A 1 -7.43 10.72 14.91
CA MET A 1 -7.34 10.70 16.39
C MET A 1 -8.23 9.60 16.94
N THR A 2 -7.67 8.59 17.61
CA THR A 2 -8.40 7.46 18.23
C THR A 2 -8.75 7.81 19.67
N THR A 3 -9.99 7.57 20.09
CA THR A 3 -10.39 7.76 21.48
C THR A 3 -10.23 6.44 22.23
N ILE A 4 -9.37 6.46 23.25
CA ILE A 4 -9.10 5.32 24.14
C ILE A 4 -9.70 5.62 25.51
N LYS A 5 -10.53 4.72 26.03
CA LYS A 5 -11.10 4.87 27.37
C LYS A 5 -10.74 3.69 28.25
N ILE A 6 -10.26 4.00 29.44
CA ILE A 6 -10.03 3.04 30.53
C ILE A 6 -11.18 3.17 31.52
N PHE A 7 -11.84 2.07 31.82
CA PHE A 7 -12.91 2.02 32.81
C PHE A 7 -12.46 1.20 34.00
N GLY A 8 -12.56 1.77 35.21
CA GLY A 8 -12.24 1.07 36.44
C GLY A 8 -12.16 1.97 37.64
N ALA A 9 -12.24 1.39 38.84
CA ALA A 9 -11.93 2.05 40.08
C ALA A 9 -10.41 2.31 40.12
N HIS A 10 -9.95 3.25 40.96
CA HIS A 10 -8.51 3.53 41.12
C HIS A 10 -7.77 2.41 41.89
N ASP A 11 -8.01 1.15 41.52
CA ASP A 11 -7.41 -0.07 42.07
C ASP A 11 -6.09 -0.45 41.36
N ALA A 12 -5.48 -1.55 41.82
CA ALA A 12 -4.22 -2.04 41.25
C ALA A 12 -4.36 -2.48 39.80
N ASP A 13 -5.49 -3.11 39.43
CA ASP A 13 -5.71 -3.63 38.09
C ASP A 13 -5.92 -2.50 37.07
N THR A 14 -6.68 -1.46 37.42
CA THR A 14 -6.86 -0.29 36.56
C THR A 14 -5.55 0.47 36.37
N ARG A 15 -4.71 0.57 37.39
CA ARG A 15 -3.36 1.16 37.29
C ARG A 15 -2.47 0.34 36.35
N LEU A 16 -2.46 -0.98 36.51
CA LEU A 16 -1.67 -1.87 35.67
C LEU A 16 -2.14 -1.79 34.20
N LEU A 17 -3.46 -1.72 33.96
CA LEU A 17 -4.01 -1.52 32.62
C LEU A 17 -3.51 -0.21 31.97
N ARG A 18 -3.51 0.88 32.74
CA ARG A 18 -3.00 2.18 32.26
C ARG A 18 -1.51 2.11 31.94
N ASP A 19 -0.71 1.47 32.81
CA ASP A 19 0.73 1.34 32.61
C ASP A 19 1.04 0.49 31.35
N ASN A 20 0.33 -0.63 31.18
CA ASN A 20 0.43 -1.47 29.97
C ASN A 20 0.01 -0.70 28.72
N LEU A 21 -1.07 0.08 28.78
CA LEU A 21 -1.51 0.93 27.67
C LEU A 21 -0.45 1.98 27.31
N THR A 22 0.16 2.62 28.30
CA THR A 22 1.22 3.62 28.09
C THR A 22 2.43 3.01 27.41
N LEU A 23 2.84 1.80 27.83
CA LEU A 23 3.93 1.07 27.18
C LEU A 23 3.54 0.63 25.76
N ALA A 24 2.33 0.16 25.55
CA ALA A 24 1.84 -0.20 24.22
C ALA A 24 1.84 1.01 23.27
N LEU A 25 1.40 2.18 23.74
CA LEU A 25 1.43 3.43 22.95
C LEU A 25 2.85 3.93 22.69
N SER A 26 3.82 3.65 23.55
CA SER A 26 5.23 3.96 23.29
C SER A 26 5.84 3.05 22.23
N THR A 27 5.38 1.80 22.17
CA THR A 27 5.82 0.80 21.19
C THR A 27 5.10 0.96 19.83
N PHE A 28 3.84 1.38 19.88
CA PHE A 28 3.00 1.64 18.72
C PHE A 28 2.43 3.07 18.81
N PRO A 29 3.21 4.09 18.41
CA PRO A 29 2.78 5.49 18.47
C PRO A 29 1.58 5.72 17.56
N MET A 30 0.51 6.29 18.10
CA MET A 30 -0.71 6.62 17.37
C MET A 30 -1.30 7.92 17.92
N ASP A 31 -1.92 8.71 17.05
CA ASP A 31 -2.68 9.89 17.46
C ASP A 31 -3.91 9.44 18.25
N SER A 32 -3.83 9.57 19.57
CA SER A 32 -4.85 9.06 20.49
C SER A 32 -5.10 10.01 21.64
N ARG A 33 -6.36 10.03 22.10
CA ARG A 33 -6.79 10.67 23.34
C ARG A 33 -7.17 9.58 24.34
N VAL A 34 -6.47 9.53 25.47
CA VAL A 34 -6.75 8.59 26.56
C VAL A 34 -7.60 9.28 27.63
N GLU A 35 -8.70 8.64 28.01
CA GLU A 35 -9.62 9.10 29.06
C GLU A 35 -9.78 7.99 30.10
N GLU A 36 -9.67 8.33 31.40
CA GLU A 36 -10.00 7.40 32.48
C GLU A 36 -11.39 7.72 33.03
N ILE A 37 -12.21 6.69 33.19
CA ILE A 37 -13.58 6.79 33.68
C ILE A 37 -13.71 5.90 34.91
N SER A 38 -13.75 6.52 36.10
CA SER A 38 -13.90 5.85 37.38
C SER A 38 -15.29 6.01 38.06
N GLU A 39 -16.13 6.89 37.48
CA GLU A 39 -17.46 7.17 38.04
C GLU A 39 -18.42 6.00 37.75
N PRO A 40 -18.99 5.34 38.80
CA PRO A 40 -19.84 4.15 38.64
C PRO A 40 -21.03 4.36 37.66
N ASN A 41 -21.64 5.54 37.71
CA ASN A 41 -22.76 5.88 36.82
C ASN A 41 -22.32 5.95 35.33
N LYS A 42 -21.17 6.55 35.07
CA LYS A 42 -20.63 6.62 33.71
C LYS A 42 -20.22 5.23 33.18
N ILE A 43 -19.66 4.39 34.05
CA ILE A 43 -19.31 2.99 33.71
C ILE A 43 -20.59 2.22 33.35
N ARG A 44 -21.63 2.32 34.17
CA ARG A 44 -22.90 1.60 33.97
C ARG A 44 -23.59 1.92 32.62
N PHE A 45 -23.46 3.17 32.15
CA PHE A 45 -24.07 3.60 30.90
C PHE A 45 -23.13 3.52 29.69
N SER A 46 -21.90 3.02 29.86
CA SER A 46 -20.91 2.92 28.78
C SER A 46 -21.01 1.64 27.93
N GLY A 47 -21.79 0.64 28.39
CA GLY A 47 -21.83 -0.68 27.77
C GLY A 47 -20.75 -1.65 28.28
N VAL A 48 -19.96 -1.23 29.28
CA VAL A 48 -18.97 -2.09 29.97
C VAL A 48 -19.69 -2.88 31.08
N SER A 49 -19.51 -4.19 31.07
CA SER A 49 -20.13 -5.11 32.05
C SER A 49 -19.24 -5.36 33.24
N THR A 50 -17.93 -5.41 33.04
CA THR A 50 -16.92 -5.70 34.08
C THR A 50 -15.71 -4.80 33.95
N THR A 51 -15.17 -4.37 35.11
CA THR A 51 -13.92 -3.57 35.17
C THR A 51 -12.77 -4.42 35.71
N PRO A 52 -11.52 -4.12 35.37
CA PRO A 52 -11.10 -3.04 34.46
C PRO A 52 -11.49 -3.33 33.00
N ALA A 53 -11.74 -2.26 32.23
CA ALA A 53 -12.05 -2.44 30.81
C ALA A 53 -11.32 -1.40 29.94
N LEU A 54 -11.03 -1.79 28.71
CA LEU A 54 -10.44 -0.96 27.68
C LEU A 54 -11.41 -0.82 26.52
N MET A 55 -11.65 0.41 26.08
CA MET A 55 -12.52 0.73 24.96
C MET A 55 -11.76 1.58 23.93
N LEU A 56 -11.93 1.28 22.64
CA LEU A 56 -11.38 2.03 21.53
C LEU A 56 -12.50 2.52 20.60
N ASP A 57 -12.61 3.83 20.40
CA ASP A 57 -13.61 4.47 19.53
C ASP A 57 -15.05 3.96 19.78
N GLY A 58 -15.40 3.72 21.05
CA GLY A 58 -16.72 3.26 21.47
C GLY A 58 -16.92 1.75 21.46
N GLU A 59 -15.93 0.95 21.07
CA GLU A 59 -15.97 -0.52 21.10
C GLU A 59 -15.16 -1.05 22.30
N VAL A 60 -15.77 -1.92 23.12
CA VAL A 60 -15.07 -2.59 24.23
C VAL A 60 -14.15 -3.67 23.65
N VAL A 61 -12.84 -3.52 23.86
CA VAL A 61 -11.82 -4.45 23.34
C VAL A 61 -11.25 -5.40 24.38
N SER A 62 -11.41 -5.06 25.66
CA SER A 62 -11.08 -5.93 26.79
C SER A 62 -11.92 -5.53 27.99
N GLU A 63 -12.46 -6.50 28.74
CA GLU A 63 -13.15 -6.26 30.00
C GLU A 63 -12.96 -7.40 30.98
N GLY A 64 -12.96 -7.08 32.27
CA GLY A 64 -12.81 -8.05 33.35
C GLY A 64 -11.42 -8.66 33.51
N LYS A 65 -10.45 -8.24 32.70
CA LYS A 65 -9.03 -8.63 32.80
C LYS A 65 -8.12 -7.46 32.43
N VAL A 66 -6.90 -7.52 32.88
CA VAL A 66 -5.84 -6.58 32.50
C VAL A 66 -5.08 -7.16 31.30
N PRO A 67 -5.27 -6.65 30.09
CA PRO A 67 -4.50 -7.11 28.94
C PRO A 67 -3.02 -6.73 29.09
N THR A 68 -2.14 -7.61 28.63
CA THR A 68 -0.70 -7.36 28.55
C THR A 68 -0.37 -6.28 27.53
N VAL A 69 0.83 -5.71 27.59
CA VAL A 69 1.34 -4.76 26.59
C VAL A 69 1.23 -5.34 25.17
N GLN A 70 1.57 -6.63 25.01
CA GLN A 70 1.49 -7.31 23.73
C GLN A 70 0.05 -7.43 23.22
N GLU A 71 -0.89 -7.87 24.09
CA GLU A 71 -2.32 -7.97 23.71
C GLU A 71 -2.88 -6.60 23.28
N ILE A 72 -2.52 -5.51 23.98
CA ILE A 72 -2.94 -4.15 23.59
C ILE A 72 -2.32 -3.75 22.25
N THR A 73 -1.04 -4.02 22.05
CA THR A 73 -0.35 -3.74 20.79
C THR A 73 -0.98 -4.52 19.64
N ASP A 74 -1.34 -5.79 19.84
CA ASP A 74 -2.02 -6.61 18.83
C ASP A 74 -3.42 -6.08 18.51
N ILE A 75 -4.17 -5.62 19.50
CA ILE A 75 -5.47 -4.95 19.29
C ILE A 75 -5.29 -3.71 18.41
N PHE A 76 -4.29 -2.87 18.68
CA PHE A 76 -3.99 -1.70 17.88
C PHE A 76 -3.63 -2.10 16.45
N GLN A 77 -2.67 -3.00 16.28
CA GLN A 77 -2.22 -3.45 14.97
C GLN A 77 -3.37 -4.03 14.13
N ASN A 78 -4.19 -4.89 14.73
CA ASN A 78 -5.34 -5.49 14.03
C ASN A 78 -6.37 -4.43 13.62
N ARG A 79 -6.65 -3.47 14.50
CA ARG A 79 -7.59 -2.38 14.19
C ARG A 79 -7.08 -1.48 13.06
N PHE A 80 -5.79 -1.16 13.07
CA PHE A 80 -5.15 -0.40 11.99
C PHE A 80 -5.04 -1.20 10.71
N LEU A 81 -4.74 -2.49 10.79
CA LEU A 81 -4.74 -3.38 9.64
C LEU A 81 -6.10 -3.39 8.94
N LEU A 82 -7.21 -3.49 9.71
CA LEU A 82 -8.56 -3.45 9.16
C LEU A 82 -8.94 -2.11 8.52
N LYS A 83 -8.34 -1.00 8.97
CA LYS A 83 -8.49 0.33 8.36
C LYS A 83 -7.50 0.57 7.21
N SER A 84 -6.50 -0.28 7.05
CA SER A 84 -5.46 -0.13 6.04
C SER A 84 -6.03 -0.16 4.63
N LYS A 85 -5.62 0.78 3.80
CA LYS A 85 -5.99 0.86 2.39
C LYS A 85 -5.63 -0.45 1.65
N ILE A 86 -4.47 -1.04 1.93
CA ILE A 86 -4.01 -2.27 1.30
C ILE A 86 -4.81 -3.51 1.73
N TYR A 87 -5.34 -3.51 2.95
CA TYR A 87 -6.19 -4.61 3.44
C TYR A 87 -7.58 -4.60 2.83
N ARG A 88 -8.15 -3.40 2.65
CA ARG A 88 -9.46 -3.16 2.04
C ARG A 88 -9.31 -2.38 0.74
N LEU A 89 -8.60 -2.95 -0.22
CA LEU A 89 -8.43 -2.35 -1.53
C LEU A 89 -9.78 -2.27 -2.25
N ARG A 90 -10.39 -1.07 -2.23
CA ARG A 90 -11.71 -0.79 -2.83
C ARG A 90 -11.63 0.02 -4.10
N THR A 91 -10.58 0.84 -4.20
CA THR A 91 -10.36 1.74 -5.33
C THR A 91 -8.89 1.73 -5.70
N ILE A 92 -8.63 1.47 -6.97
CA ILE A 92 -7.31 1.54 -7.58
C ILE A 92 -7.32 2.68 -8.59
N THR A 93 -6.44 3.67 -8.42
CA THR A 93 -6.25 4.73 -9.42
C THR A 93 -5.09 4.38 -10.34
N VAL A 94 -5.31 4.53 -11.64
CA VAL A 94 -4.31 4.28 -12.69
C VAL A 94 -4.11 5.56 -13.48
N PRO A 95 -3.06 6.34 -13.19
CA PRO A 95 -2.67 7.43 -14.06
C PRO A 95 -2.04 6.88 -15.34
N VAL A 96 -2.54 7.35 -16.47
CA VAL A 96 -2.06 6.94 -17.79
C VAL A 96 -1.63 8.15 -18.62
N ASP A 97 -0.59 7.97 -19.42
CA ASP A 97 -0.11 8.89 -20.45
C ASP A 97 -0.20 8.27 -21.84
N MET A 98 -0.98 7.19 -21.97
CA MET A 98 -1.18 6.39 -23.18
C MET A 98 0.11 5.74 -23.73
N SER A 99 1.15 5.68 -22.94
CA SER A 99 2.41 5.01 -23.28
C SER A 99 2.35 3.49 -23.04
N LYS A 100 3.36 2.76 -23.54
CA LYS A 100 3.47 1.32 -23.29
C LYS A 100 3.60 0.95 -21.80
N PRO A 101 4.39 1.67 -20.98
CA PRO A 101 4.39 1.42 -19.53
C PRO A 101 3.02 1.64 -18.87
N ALA A 102 2.27 2.67 -19.31
CA ALA A 102 0.92 2.92 -18.82
C ALA A 102 -0.07 1.81 -19.23
N GLU A 103 0.06 1.27 -20.44
CA GLU A 103 -0.70 0.09 -20.89
C GLU A 103 -0.43 -1.12 -20.00
N THR A 104 0.83 -1.42 -19.72
CA THR A 104 1.22 -2.53 -18.86
C THR A 104 0.67 -2.34 -17.44
N ALA A 105 0.79 -1.13 -16.88
CA ALA A 105 0.26 -0.80 -15.56
C ALA A 105 -1.27 -0.95 -15.51
N LEU A 106 -1.99 -0.55 -16.55
CA LEU A 106 -3.44 -0.70 -16.66
C LEU A 106 -3.86 -2.18 -16.66
N ILE A 107 -3.13 -3.05 -17.39
CA ILE A 107 -3.37 -4.49 -17.40
C ILE A 107 -3.17 -5.09 -15.99
N PHE A 108 -2.08 -4.71 -15.30
CA PHE A 108 -1.87 -5.12 -13.91
C PHE A 108 -3.00 -4.66 -12.99
N ALA A 109 -3.39 -3.39 -13.11
CA ALA A 109 -4.46 -2.81 -12.30
C ALA A 109 -5.80 -3.52 -12.52
N TRP A 110 -6.10 -3.90 -13.74
CA TRP A 110 -7.30 -4.69 -14.06
C TRP A 110 -7.30 -6.05 -13.33
N HIS A 111 -6.19 -6.79 -13.37
CA HIS A 111 -6.08 -8.06 -12.67
C HIS A 111 -6.19 -7.91 -11.15
N LEU A 112 -5.56 -6.86 -10.60
CA LEU A 112 -5.68 -6.57 -9.16
C LEU A 112 -7.11 -6.16 -8.81
N ALA A 113 -7.74 -5.28 -9.58
CA ALA A 113 -9.12 -4.85 -9.35
C ALA A 113 -10.09 -6.05 -9.33
N LYS A 114 -9.95 -6.98 -10.27
CA LYS A 114 -10.74 -8.23 -10.28
C LYS A 114 -10.44 -9.11 -9.07
N LYS A 115 -9.18 -9.23 -8.65
CA LYS A 115 -8.77 -10.06 -7.51
C LYS A 115 -9.28 -9.55 -6.17
N PHE A 116 -9.34 -8.22 -6.03
CA PHE A 116 -9.75 -7.55 -4.80
C PHE A 116 -11.19 -7.04 -4.82
N GLU A 117 -11.92 -7.22 -5.93
CA GLU A 117 -13.26 -6.65 -6.16
C GLU A 117 -13.26 -5.13 -5.99
N ALA A 118 -12.18 -4.48 -6.48
CA ALA A 118 -11.96 -3.06 -6.37
C ALA A 118 -12.48 -2.31 -7.60
N LYS A 119 -12.83 -1.04 -7.40
CA LYS A 119 -13.11 -0.09 -8.48
C LYS A 119 -11.80 0.36 -9.12
N LEU A 120 -11.84 0.56 -10.44
CA LEU A 120 -10.73 1.07 -11.22
C LEU A 120 -11.01 2.51 -11.64
N ASP A 121 -10.18 3.46 -11.18
CA ASP A 121 -10.25 4.87 -11.52
C ASP A 121 -9.08 5.24 -12.43
N ILE A 122 -9.34 5.34 -13.75
CA ILE A 122 -8.33 5.61 -14.76
C ILE A 122 -8.32 7.10 -15.04
N ILE A 123 -7.18 7.75 -14.84
CA ILE A 123 -7.04 9.19 -14.97
C ILE A 123 -5.96 9.56 -16.01
N TYR A 124 -6.25 10.56 -16.81
CA TYR A 124 -5.29 11.25 -17.65
C TYR A 124 -5.15 12.69 -17.13
N ALA A 125 -3.93 13.09 -16.79
CA ALA A 125 -3.63 14.45 -16.38
C ALA A 125 -3.22 15.28 -17.60
N MET A 126 -3.95 16.36 -17.84
CA MET A 126 -3.76 17.26 -18.97
C MET A 126 -3.14 18.56 -18.48
N ASP A 127 -1.99 18.91 -19.04
CA ASP A 127 -1.26 20.12 -18.65
C ASP A 127 -2.08 21.40 -18.86
N SER A 128 -2.17 22.23 -17.84
CA SER A 128 -3.00 23.45 -17.83
C SER A 128 -2.31 24.69 -18.38
N ILE A 129 -1.29 24.54 -19.21
CA ILE A 129 -0.48 25.67 -19.75
C ILE A 129 -1.34 26.78 -20.39
N PHE A 130 -2.61 26.50 -20.69
CA PHE A 130 -3.51 27.44 -21.39
C PHE A 130 -4.54 28.17 -20.51
N GLU A 131 -4.63 27.89 -19.21
CA GLU A 131 -5.69 28.43 -18.34
C GLU A 131 -5.59 29.96 -18.07
N GLY A 132 -4.48 30.60 -18.42
CA GLY A 132 -4.24 32.02 -18.10
C GLY A 132 -4.20 32.99 -19.30
N SER A 133 -4.32 32.54 -20.53
CA SER A 133 -3.83 33.34 -21.63
C SER A 133 -4.85 34.01 -22.56
N LEU A 134 -6.10 33.55 -22.66
CA LEU A 134 -7.11 34.19 -23.56
C LEU A 134 -8.57 33.89 -23.16
N PRO A 135 -9.49 34.89 -23.18
CA PRO A 135 -10.93 34.68 -22.95
C PRO A 135 -11.61 33.78 -24.00
N SER A 136 -11.00 33.57 -25.16
CA SER A 136 -11.50 32.69 -26.24
C SER A 136 -11.04 31.23 -26.09
N ALA A 137 -10.23 30.90 -25.06
CA ALA A 137 -9.70 29.56 -24.88
C ALA A 137 -10.72 28.54 -24.33
N SER A 138 -11.84 28.96 -23.74
CA SER A 138 -12.82 28.05 -23.13
C SER A 138 -13.42 27.06 -24.12
N GLY A 139 -13.76 27.50 -25.33
CA GLY A 139 -14.26 26.61 -26.38
C GLY A 139 -13.22 25.64 -26.92
N PHE A 140 -11.97 26.09 -27.04
CA PHE A 140 -10.86 25.27 -27.48
C PHE A 140 -10.50 24.21 -26.43
N LEU A 141 -10.44 24.61 -25.15
CA LEU A 141 -10.14 23.70 -24.03
C LEU A 141 -11.21 22.61 -23.86
N SER A 142 -12.50 22.98 -24.02
CA SER A 142 -13.59 21.99 -23.95
C SER A 142 -13.55 21.00 -25.12
N GLY A 143 -13.24 21.46 -26.33
CA GLY A 143 -13.04 20.60 -27.51
C GLY A 143 -11.84 19.66 -27.33
N TYR A 144 -10.73 20.19 -26.85
CA TYR A 144 -9.51 19.41 -26.63
C TYR A 144 -9.72 18.35 -25.52
N LYS A 145 -10.38 18.71 -24.41
CA LYS A 145 -10.75 17.77 -23.36
C LYS A 145 -11.58 16.61 -23.91
N LYS A 146 -12.60 16.90 -24.72
CA LYS A 146 -13.45 15.88 -25.34
C LYS A 146 -12.66 14.94 -26.26
N THR A 147 -11.66 15.47 -26.99
CA THR A 147 -10.75 14.65 -27.79
C THR A 147 -9.95 13.71 -26.90
N MET A 148 -9.36 14.23 -25.82
CA MET A 148 -8.59 13.42 -24.87
C MET A 148 -9.44 12.37 -24.15
N GLU A 149 -10.71 12.67 -23.85
CA GLU A 149 -11.66 11.69 -23.30
C GLU A 149 -11.88 10.54 -24.28
N SER A 150 -12.06 10.83 -25.57
CA SER A 150 -12.21 9.81 -26.62
C SER A 150 -10.93 8.99 -26.83
N GLU A 151 -9.76 9.63 -26.78
CA GLU A 151 -8.46 8.94 -26.90
C GLU A 151 -8.19 8.04 -25.69
N LEU A 152 -8.52 8.51 -24.48
CA LEU A 152 -8.43 7.72 -23.24
C LEU A 152 -9.33 6.49 -23.31
N GLU A 153 -10.58 6.65 -23.76
CA GLU A 153 -11.51 5.54 -23.94
C GLU A 153 -10.99 4.51 -24.93
N ALA A 154 -10.46 4.96 -26.09
CA ALA A 154 -9.87 4.11 -27.10
C ALA A 154 -8.63 3.36 -26.58
N PHE A 155 -7.74 4.05 -25.86
CA PHE A 155 -6.56 3.47 -25.23
C PHE A 155 -6.94 2.37 -24.23
N VAL A 156 -7.91 2.64 -23.35
CA VAL A 156 -8.36 1.67 -22.34
C VAL A 156 -8.97 0.44 -23.01
N LYS A 157 -9.83 0.66 -24.00
CA LYS A 157 -10.46 -0.43 -24.76
C LYS A 157 -9.43 -1.30 -25.47
N GLU A 158 -8.45 -0.69 -26.15
CA GLU A 158 -7.38 -1.42 -26.83
C GLU A 158 -6.51 -2.21 -25.85
N SER A 159 -6.10 -1.55 -24.74
CA SER A 159 -5.24 -2.16 -23.72
C SER A 159 -5.90 -3.36 -23.06
N LEU A 160 -7.16 -3.23 -22.63
CA LEU A 160 -7.89 -4.31 -21.97
C LEU A 160 -8.33 -5.42 -22.95
N GLY A 161 -8.52 -5.09 -24.24
CA GLY A 161 -8.78 -6.08 -25.29
C GLY A 161 -7.62 -7.06 -25.52
N LYS A 162 -6.41 -6.72 -25.08
CA LYS A 162 -5.22 -7.60 -25.18
C LYS A 162 -5.13 -8.65 -24.07
N ILE A 163 -5.97 -8.57 -23.03
CA ILE A 163 -5.89 -9.44 -21.84
C ILE A 163 -6.20 -10.91 -22.17
N ASP A 164 -7.09 -11.18 -23.13
CA ASP A 164 -7.52 -12.53 -23.51
C ASP A 164 -6.43 -13.39 -24.17
N VAL A 165 -5.31 -12.81 -24.57
CA VAL A 165 -4.29 -13.52 -25.36
C VAL A 165 -3.21 -14.18 -24.48
N HIS A 166 -3.06 -13.79 -23.20
CA HIS A 166 -1.86 -14.10 -22.43
C HIS A 166 -2.06 -14.70 -21.02
N TYR A 167 -3.29 -14.90 -20.55
CA TYR A 167 -3.50 -15.37 -19.17
C TYR A 167 -4.42 -16.58 -19.08
N ASP A 168 -3.83 -17.75 -18.82
CA ASP A 168 -4.55 -18.96 -18.46
C ASP A 168 -4.11 -19.42 -17.03
N PRO A 169 -4.81 -19.01 -15.96
CA PRO A 169 -4.54 -19.51 -14.63
C PRO A 169 -5.15 -20.93 -14.49
N PRO A 170 -4.49 -21.85 -13.79
CA PRO A 170 -4.90 -23.24 -13.70
C PRO A 170 -6.15 -23.53 -12.85
N SER A 171 -7.02 -22.58 -12.59
CA SER A 171 -8.38 -22.85 -12.10
C SER A 171 -9.18 -21.55 -11.91
N GLN A 172 -10.32 -21.47 -12.59
CA GLN A 172 -11.32 -20.39 -12.58
C GLN A 172 -10.98 -19.17 -13.44
N LYS A 173 -11.36 -19.30 -14.71
CA LYS A 173 -11.45 -18.23 -15.69
C LYS A 173 -12.51 -17.21 -15.26
N PRO A 174 -12.17 -15.94 -14.90
CA PRO A 174 -13.13 -14.89 -15.09
C PRO A 174 -13.25 -14.67 -16.59
N PRO A 175 -14.46 -14.61 -17.18
CA PRO A 175 -14.60 -14.30 -18.57
C PRO A 175 -14.02 -12.92 -18.85
N ALA A 176 -13.21 -12.80 -19.87
CA ALA A 176 -12.85 -11.49 -20.40
C ALA A 176 -14.12 -10.76 -20.82
N PRO A 177 -14.16 -9.43 -20.69
CA PRO A 177 -15.29 -8.65 -21.18
C PRO A 177 -15.42 -8.86 -22.67
N LYS A 178 -16.46 -9.58 -23.08
CA LYS A 178 -16.74 -9.88 -24.49
C LYS A 178 -17.20 -8.65 -25.27
N ASP A 179 -17.57 -7.58 -24.56
CA ASP A 179 -18.03 -6.32 -25.12
C ASP A 179 -17.56 -5.15 -24.24
N PRO A 180 -17.11 -4.01 -24.84
CA PRO A 180 -16.83 -2.79 -24.11
C PRO A 180 -18.01 -2.22 -23.32
N SER A 181 -19.24 -2.60 -23.64
CA SER A 181 -20.42 -2.26 -22.86
C SER A 181 -20.44 -2.94 -21.48
N GLU A 182 -19.70 -4.04 -21.27
CA GLU A 182 -19.50 -4.65 -19.95
C GLU A 182 -18.58 -3.81 -19.04
N LEU A 183 -17.83 -2.85 -19.59
CA LEU A 183 -17.13 -1.82 -18.84
C LEU A 183 -18.09 -0.79 -18.22
N SER A 184 -19.37 -0.78 -18.61
CA SER A 184 -20.43 0.08 -18.08
C SER A 184 -20.93 -0.35 -16.70
N ASP A 185 -20.51 -1.51 -16.20
CA ASP A 185 -20.75 -1.89 -14.81
C ASP A 185 -19.91 -0.95 -13.91
N GLN A 186 -20.51 -0.38 -12.88
CA GLN A 186 -20.06 0.72 -12.00
C GLN A 186 -18.63 0.59 -11.41
N SER A 187 -17.81 -0.32 -11.93
CA SER A 187 -16.48 -0.68 -11.43
C SER A 187 -15.32 0.07 -12.11
N VAL A 188 -15.53 0.73 -13.24
CA VAL A 188 -14.49 1.48 -13.97
C VAL A 188 -14.93 2.92 -14.20
N SER A 189 -14.07 3.89 -13.86
CA SER A 189 -14.26 5.31 -14.17
C SER A 189 -13.10 5.82 -15.00
N LEU A 190 -13.40 6.69 -15.97
CA LEU A 190 -12.42 7.39 -16.81
C LEU A 190 -12.52 8.87 -16.55
N SER A 191 -11.41 9.56 -16.36
CA SER A 191 -11.39 10.99 -16.10
C SER A 191 -10.20 11.67 -16.76
N VAL A 192 -10.46 12.75 -17.50
CA VAL A 192 -9.45 13.71 -17.97
C VAL A 192 -9.46 14.90 -17.02
N LEU A 193 -8.34 15.11 -16.33
CA LEU A 193 -8.15 16.12 -15.28
C LEU A 193 -7.14 17.16 -15.74
N TYR A 194 -7.39 18.43 -15.38
CA TYR A 194 -6.45 19.52 -15.63
C TYR A 194 -5.44 19.60 -14.50
N GLY A 195 -4.17 19.81 -14.84
CA GLY A 195 -3.09 20.05 -13.90
C GLY A 195 -1.82 19.29 -14.23
N PHE A 196 -0.76 19.61 -13.52
CA PHE A 196 0.50 18.86 -13.61
C PHE A 196 0.28 17.42 -13.13
N PRO A 197 0.76 16.39 -13.86
CA PRO A 197 0.51 14.99 -13.54
C PRO A 197 0.80 14.62 -12.08
N GLU A 198 1.93 15.06 -11.54
CA GLU A 198 2.33 14.79 -10.15
C GLU A 198 1.34 15.36 -9.13
N ALA A 199 0.83 16.57 -9.34
CA ALA A 199 -0.11 17.22 -8.44
C ALA A 199 -1.50 16.54 -8.51
N VAL A 200 -1.96 16.22 -9.72
CA VAL A 200 -3.23 15.50 -9.93
C VAL A 200 -3.20 14.12 -9.27
N ILE A 201 -2.10 13.39 -9.44
CA ILE A 201 -1.93 12.05 -8.88
C ILE A 201 -1.81 12.14 -7.34
N GLU A 202 -1.07 13.12 -6.82
CA GLU A 202 -0.96 13.34 -5.38
C GLU A 202 -2.32 13.62 -4.75
N GLU A 203 -3.13 14.50 -5.32
CA GLU A 203 -4.50 14.76 -4.83
C GLU A 203 -5.36 13.49 -4.86
N ARG A 204 -5.29 12.70 -5.94
CA ARG A 204 -6.02 11.42 -6.05
C ARG A 204 -5.57 10.40 -5.03
N SER A 205 -4.30 10.37 -4.68
CA SER A 205 -3.74 9.44 -3.69
C SER A 205 -4.40 9.54 -2.31
N ARG A 206 -4.99 10.68 -1.97
CA ARG A 206 -5.75 10.90 -0.73
C ARG A 206 -7.09 10.14 -0.72
N LYS A 207 -7.67 9.93 -1.91
CA LYS A 207 -9.04 9.40 -2.10
C LYS A 207 -9.07 7.97 -2.63
N THR A 208 -7.92 7.39 -2.92
CA THR A 208 -7.78 6.02 -3.42
C THR A 208 -7.04 5.14 -2.43
N ASP A 209 -7.19 3.82 -2.58
CA ASP A 209 -6.51 2.87 -1.71
C ASP A 209 -5.14 2.44 -2.24
N MET A 210 -4.93 2.52 -3.56
CA MET A 210 -3.67 2.23 -4.23
C MET A 210 -3.56 2.99 -5.54
N ILE A 211 -2.35 3.40 -5.90
CA ILE A 211 -2.02 3.84 -7.24
C ILE A 211 -1.25 2.73 -7.93
N ILE A 212 -1.56 2.46 -9.21
CA ILE A 212 -0.77 1.57 -10.06
C ILE A 212 -0.36 2.34 -11.30
N MET A 213 0.94 2.48 -11.54
CA MET A 213 1.44 3.27 -12.64
C MET A 213 2.70 2.68 -13.28
N GLY A 214 2.95 3.06 -14.53
CA GLY A 214 4.22 2.72 -15.20
C GLY A 214 5.42 3.41 -14.53
N THR A 215 6.59 2.81 -14.63
CA THR A 215 7.84 3.39 -14.10
C THR A 215 8.34 4.55 -14.93
N THR A 216 8.05 4.57 -16.24
CA THR A 216 8.43 5.63 -17.18
C THR A 216 7.23 6.07 -17.98
N GLY A 217 7.24 7.33 -18.48
CA GLY A 217 6.23 7.84 -19.41
C GLY A 217 6.70 7.78 -20.88
N GLY A 218 5.82 8.19 -21.81
CA GLY A 218 6.07 8.16 -23.24
C GLY A 218 7.23 9.03 -23.75
N GLY A 219 7.72 9.99 -22.93
CA GLY A 219 8.84 10.89 -23.27
C GLY A 219 10.20 10.46 -22.71
N GLY A 220 10.27 9.34 -21.96
CA GLY A 220 11.50 8.90 -21.29
C GLY A 220 12.52 8.33 -22.26
N VAL A 221 13.78 8.81 -22.14
CA VAL A 221 14.92 8.14 -22.78
C VAL A 221 15.05 6.77 -22.10
N ALA A 222 15.17 5.70 -22.89
CA ALA A 222 15.20 4.29 -22.43
C ALA A 222 16.30 3.95 -21.39
N ARG A 223 16.99 4.94 -20.84
CA ARG A 223 18.03 4.82 -19.82
C ARG A 223 17.59 5.21 -18.41
N ASP A 224 16.49 5.95 -18.25
CA ASP A 224 15.97 6.36 -16.95
C ASP A 224 14.74 5.53 -16.62
N LEU A 225 14.95 4.53 -15.78
CA LEU A 225 13.94 3.53 -15.41
C LEU A 225 12.82 4.07 -14.51
N PHE A 226 12.99 5.29 -13.98
CA PHE A 226 11.96 6.05 -13.25
C PHE A 226 11.85 7.45 -13.84
N GLY A 227 10.66 7.81 -14.33
CA GLY A 227 10.35 9.15 -14.82
C GLY A 227 10.27 10.18 -13.69
N SER A 228 10.26 11.47 -14.03
CA SER A 228 10.08 12.57 -13.05
C SER A 228 8.77 12.42 -12.29
N VAL A 229 7.67 12.16 -12.97
CA VAL A 229 6.34 11.96 -12.36
C VAL A 229 6.35 10.78 -11.40
N SER A 230 6.89 9.63 -11.80
CA SER A 230 6.95 8.43 -10.93
C SER A 230 7.80 8.70 -9.68
N THR A 231 8.90 9.45 -9.81
CA THR A 231 9.74 9.86 -8.69
C THR A 231 8.97 10.74 -7.71
N GLU A 232 8.27 11.76 -8.18
CA GLU A 232 7.49 12.67 -7.34
C GLU A 232 6.29 11.95 -6.70
N VAL A 233 5.57 11.11 -7.45
CA VAL A 233 4.47 10.31 -6.92
C VAL A 233 4.95 9.36 -5.83
N SER A 234 6.11 8.71 -6.00
CA SER A 234 6.68 7.84 -4.97
C SER A 234 6.99 8.56 -3.66
N ARG A 235 7.22 9.89 -3.71
CA ARG A 235 7.54 10.73 -2.56
C ARG A 235 6.32 11.38 -1.92
N LEU A 236 5.32 11.76 -2.71
CA LEU A 236 4.20 12.60 -2.29
C LEU A 236 2.89 11.84 -2.08
N SER A 237 2.80 10.61 -2.53
CA SER A 237 1.57 9.82 -2.46
C SER A 237 1.13 9.54 -1.02
N HIS A 238 -0.20 9.59 -0.79
CA HIS A 238 -0.87 9.29 0.49
C HIS A 238 -1.45 7.87 0.53
N CYS A 239 -1.09 7.03 -0.43
CA CYS A 239 -1.46 5.62 -0.48
C CYS A 239 -0.30 4.81 -1.05
N PRO A 240 -0.30 3.48 -0.89
CA PRO A 240 0.66 2.61 -1.56
C PRO A 240 0.67 2.82 -3.07
N VAL A 241 1.87 2.79 -3.66
CA VAL A 241 2.07 2.93 -5.10
C VAL A 241 2.75 1.68 -5.65
N LEU A 242 2.12 1.03 -6.61
CA LEU A 242 2.69 -0.11 -7.33
C LEU A 242 3.20 0.37 -8.69
N PHE A 243 4.51 0.36 -8.85
CA PHE A 243 5.21 0.71 -10.08
C PHE A 243 5.41 -0.52 -10.95
N ILE A 244 5.00 -0.43 -12.22
CA ILE A 244 5.06 -1.53 -13.17
C ILE A 244 6.03 -1.19 -14.30
N PRO A 245 7.09 -1.99 -14.52
CA PRO A 245 7.95 -1.88 -15.68
C PRO A 245 7.21 -2.20 -16.99
N ALA A 246 7.69 -1.64 -18.13
CA ALA A 246 6.99 -1.73 -19.41
C ALA A 246 6.85 -3.17 -19.97
N ASP A 247 7.84 -4.02 -19.69
CA ASP A 247 7.97 -5.32 -20.35
C ASP A 247 7.59 -6.51 -19.44
N VAL A 248 6.83 -6.24 -18.35
CA VAL A 248 6.41 -7.26 -17.39
C VAL A 248 5.00 -7.77 -17.74
N VAL A 249 4.85 -9.09 -17.68
CA VAL A 249 3.54 -9.76 -17.85
C VAL A 249 2.99 -10.16 -16.49
N PHE A 250 1.73 -9.83 -16.22
CA PHE A 250 1.06 -10.22 -14.98
C PHE A 250 0.88 -11.74 -14.89
N ARG A 251 1.45 -12.37 -13.86
CA ARG A 251 1.30 -13.79 -13.55
C ARG A 251 0.87 -14.06 -12.11
N GLY A 252 0.39 -13.01 -11.43
CA GLY A 252 0.22 -12.99 -9.99
C GLY A 252 1.56 -12.74 -9.28
N PHE A 253 1.53 -12.77 -7.95
CA PHE A 253 2.72 -12.57 -7.11
C PHE A 253 2.96 -13.85 -6.30
N LYS A 254 3.94 -14.67 -6.74
CA LYS A 254 4.26 -15.97 -6.14
C LYS A 254 5.47 -15.91 -5.21
N GLU A 255 6.47 -15.13 -5.56
CA GLU A 255 7.68 -14.91 -4.78
C GLU A 255 7.79 -13.40 -4.48
N VAL A 256 7.46 -13.02 -3.26
CA VAL A 256 7.36 -11.62 -2.84
C VAL A 256 8.48 -11.27 -1.89
N LEU A 257 9.35 -10.34 -2.28
CA LEU A 257 10.42 -9.82 -1.44
C LEU A 257 9.91 -8.60 -0.66
N TYR A 258 10.11 -8.62 0.66
CA TYR A 258 9.93 -7.48 1.55
C TYR A 258 11.28 -7.05 2.10
N ALA A 259 11.75 -5.86 1.71
CA ALA A 259 12.96 -5.29 2.25
C ALA A 259 12.67 -4.60 3.59
N SER A 260 13.32 -5.07 4.65
CA SER A 260 13.06 -4.65 6.02
C SER A 260 14.32 -4.20 6.76
N ASN A 261 14.18 -3.17 7.56
CA ASN A 261 15.19 -2.78 8.57
C ASN A 261 14.99 -3.52 9.89
N PHE A 262 13.96 -4.34 10.02
CA PHE A 262 13.56 -5.03 11.24
C PHE A 262 13.37 -4.09 12.43
N ASP A 263 12.77 -2.92 12.21
CA ASP A 263 12.38 -2.03 13.32
C ASP A 263 10.93 -2.28 13.80
N SER A 264 10.57 -1.69 14.93
CA SER A 264 9.25 -1.92 15.55
C SER A 264 8.07 -1.44 14.72
N LEU A 265 8.25 -0.46 13.82
CA LEU A 265 7.20 0.05 12.95
C LEU A 265 6.94 -0.86 11.75
N ASP A 266 7.88 -1.73 11.43
CA ASP A 266 7.75 -2.71 10.35
C ASP A 266 6.62 -3.72 10.61
N ALA A 267 6.29 -4.03 11.86
CA ALA A 267 5.31 -5.07 12.20
C ALA A 267 3.95 -4.87 11.51
N LEU A 268 3.43 -3.62 11.50
CA LEU A 268 2.18 -3.31 10.80
C LEU A 268 2.33 -3.43 9.29
N ARG A 269 3.43 -2.93 8.73
CA ARG A 269 3.71 -2.99 7.28
C ARG A 269 3.94 -4.42 6.81
N VAL A 270 4.61 -5.21 7.62
CA VAL A 270 4.76 -6.65 7.40
C VAL A 270 3.39 -7.33 7.34
N LYS A 271 2.48 -7.07 8.30
CA LYS A 271 1.11 -7.62 8.26
C LYS A 271 0.35 -7.20 6.99
N GLN A 272 0.48 -5.96 6.57
CA GLN A 272 -0.12 -5.45 5.33
C GLN A 272 0.44 -6.17 4.10
N ALA A 273 1.76 -6.28 4.00
CA ALA A 273 2.45 -6.95 2.90
C ALA A 273 2.09 -8.44 2.81
N VAL A 274 2.07 -9.14 3.95
CA VAL A 274 1.67 -10.55 4.03
C VAL A 274 0.21 -10.73 3.60
N THR A 275 -0.70 -9.85 4.08
CA THR A 275 -2.11 -9.91 3.71
C THR A 275 -2.29 -9.71 2.22
N PHE A 276 -1.54 -8.78 1.62
CA PHE A 276 -1.56 -8.56 0.17
C PHE A 276 -1.04 -9.79 -0.59
N ALA A 277 0.15 -10.31 -0.23
CA ALA A 277 0.77 -11.46 -0.90
C ALA A 277 -0.09 -12.73 -0.80
N ARG A 278 -0.72 -12.98 0.34
CA ARG A 278 -1.62 -14.13 0.55
C ARG A 278 -2.80 -14.17 -0.40
N ARG A 279 -3.30 -13.01 -0.88
CA ARG A 279 -4.35 -12.97 -1.90
C ARG A 279 -3.94 -13.68 -3.20
N PHE A 280 -2.64 -13.77 -3.47
CA PHE A 280 -2.07 -14.45 -4.64
C PHE A 280 -1.51 -15.84 -4.32
N GLY A 281 -1.55 -16.25 -3.04
CA GLY A 281 -0.89 -17.47 -2.56
C GLY A 281 0.64 -17.35 -2.65
N GLY A 282 1.15 -16.11 -2.54
CA GLY A 282 2.57 -15.80 -2.69
C GLY A 282 3.38 -16.13 -1.44
N ARG A 283 4.61 -16.60 -1.61
CA ARG A 283 5.60 -16.81 -0.55
C ARG A 283 6.32 -15.50 -0.24
N MET A 284 6.55 -15.23 1.05
CA MET A 284 7.20 -14.00 1.49
C MET A 284 8.67 -14.23 1.82
N HIS A 285 9.55 -13.41 1.25
CA HIS A 285 10.97 -13.32 1.54
C HIS A 285 11.24 -12.01 2.30
N PHE A 286 11.57 -12.10 3.57
CA PHE A 286 12.01 -10.97 4.37
C PHE A 286 13.51 -10.82 4.27
N VAL A 287 13.96 -9.76 3.61
CA VAL A 287 15.36 -9.53 3.32
C VAL A 287 15.86 -8.28 4.01
N HIS A 288 16.89 -8.44 4.82
CA HIS A 288 17.64 -7.34 5.44
C HIS A 288 19.01 -7.22 4.81
N VAL A 289 19.38 -6.03 4.41
CA VAL A 289 20.75 -5.73 3.91
C VAL A 289 21.45 -4.84 4.92
N GLY A 290 22.58 -5.32 5.43
CA GLY A 290 23.37 -4.58 6.39
C GLY A 290 23.81 -5.39 7.63
N PRO A 291 24.24 -4.71 8.71
CA PRO A 291 24.65 -5.34 9.95
C PRO A 291 23.49 -6.09 10.60
N ALA A 292 23.82 -7.10 11.45
CA ALA A 292 22.79 -7.89 12.11
C ALA A 292 21.94 -7.04 13.05
N ASN A 293 20.62 -7.10 12.87
CA ASN A 293 19.64 -6.60 13.83
C ASN A 293 18.89 -7.80 14.43
N GLU A 294 19.57 -8.54 15.31
CA GLU A 294 19.03 -9.78 15.90
C GLU A 294 17.74 -9.52 16.69
N ARG A 295 17.67 -8.38 17.40
CA ARG A 295 16.48 -8.01 18.18
C ARG A 295 15.27 -7.75 17.28
N GLY A 296 15.47 -7.05 16.18
CA GLY A 296 14.39 -6.80 15.21
C GLY A 296 13.95 -8.07 14.50
N LEU A 297 14.90 -8.94 14.13
CA LEU A 297 14.60 -10.24 13.53
C LEU A 297 13.81 -11.14 14.49
N GLU A 298 14.16 -11.16 15.79
CA GLU A 298 13.44 -11.92 16.79
C GLU A 298 12.02 -11.38 16.99
N LEU A 299 11.83 -10.06 16.98
CA LEU A 299 10.52 -9.43 17.07
C LEU A 299 9.62 -9.85 15.91
N ILE A 300 10.12 -9.81 14.68
CA ILE A 300 9.37 -10.21 13.50
C ILE A 300 9.08 -11.70 13.51
N ARG A 301 10.04 -12.55 13.90
CA ARG A 301 9.78 -14.00 14.06
C ARG A 301 8.68 -14.27 15.07
N LYS A 302 8.71 -13.64 16.24
CA LYS A 302 7.64 -13.77 17.25
C LYS A 302 6.28 -13.33 16.71
N LEU A 303 6.24 -12.22 15.96
CA LEU A 303 5.02 -11.76 15.32
C LEU A 303 4.44 -12.84 14.38
N PHE A 304 5.30 -13.51 13.60
CA PHE A 304 4.87 -14.59 12.73
C PHE A 304 4.46 -15.85 13.48
N GLU A 305 5.16 -16.21 14.54
CA GLU A 305 4.82 -17.36 15.38
C GLU A 305 3.44 -17.20 16.02
N VAL A 306 3.12 -16.01 16.54
CA VAL A 306 1.86 -15.74 17.22
C VAL A 306 0.71 -15.57 16.22
N ASP A 307 0.90 -14.77 15.15
CA ASP A 307 -0.20 -14.34 14.28
C ASP A 307 -0.43 -15.27 13.08
N TYR A 308 0.58 -16.00 12.63
CA TYR A 308 0.52 -16.75 11.36
C TYR A 308 0.72 -18.24 11.48
N GLN A 309 1.55 -18.75 12.40
CA GLN A 309 1.74 -20.19 12.55
C GLN A 309 0.46 -20.90 13.01
N HIS A 310 -0.35 -20.25 13.86
CA HIS A 310 -1.63 -20.80 14.30
C HIS A 310 -2.73 -20.69 13.25
N ALA A 311 -2.69 -19.61 12.43
CA ALA A 311 -3.74 -19.36 11.43
C ALA A 311 -3.43 -19.94 10.05
N ALA A 312 -2.16 -20.17 9.73
CA ALA A 312 -1.72 -20.74 8.46
C ALA A 312 -0.34 -21.41 8.62
N PRO A 313 -0.25 -22.57 9.27
CA PRO A 313 1.03 -23.24 9.57
C PRO A 313 1.81 -23.64 8.32
N GLU A 314 1.17 -23.69 7.16
CA GLU A 314 1.79 -24.06 5.88
C GLU A 314 2.27 -22.84 5.08
N TYR A 315 2.07 -21.60 5.58
CA TYR A 315 2.47 -20.41 4.81
C TYR A 315 3.99 -20.20 4.90
N PRO A 316 4.72 -20.32 3.78
CA PRO A 316 6.17 -20.30 3.82
C PRO A 316 6.71 -18.86 3.93
N PHE A 317 7.46 -18.62 5.01
CA PHE A 317 8.22 -17.39 5.21
C PHE A 317 9.71 -17.71 5.14
N LEU A 318 10.44 -16.89 4.40
CA LEU A 318 11.90 -16.95 4.33
C LEU A 318 12.51 -15.69 4.92
N PHE A 319 13.48 -15.85 5.80
CA PHE A 319 14.23 -14.75 6.37
C PHE A 319 15.67 -14.83 5.89
N SER A 320 16.14 -13.77 5.25
CA SER A 320 17.49 -13.71 4.68
C SER A 320 18.16 -12.41 5.09
N ARG A 321 19.46 -12.52 5.36
CA ARG A 321 20.32 -11.38 5.58
C ARG A 321 21.40 -11.36 4.51
N MET A 322 21.55 -10.19 3.88
CA MET A 322 22.58 -9.92 2.89
C MET A 322 23.64 -9.00 3.51
N ALA A 323 24.90 -9.32 3.27
CA ALA A 323 26.00 -8.46 3.65
C ALA A 323 26.41 -7.62 2.43
N GLY A 324 26.56 -6.32 2.61
CA GLY A 324 26.95 -5.39 1.55
C GLY A 324 26.60 -3.95 1.91
N ASP A 325 27.27 -3.01 1.27
CA ASP A 325 27.08 -1.57 1.48
C ASP A 325 26.06 -0.97 0.49
N ASP A 326 25.85 -1.63 -0.67
CA ASP A 326 24.82 -1.24 -1.64
C ASP A 326 23.57 -2.10 -1.47
N VAL A 327 22.61 -1.53 -0.73
CA VAL A 327 21.32 -2.18 -0.43
C VAL A 327 20.60 -2.61 -1.69
N VAL A 328 20.65 -1.78 -2.73
CA VAL A 328 19.88 -2.00 -3.95
C VAL A 328 20.48 -3.12 -4.79
N GLU A 329 21.79 -3.14 -4.91
CA GLU A 329 22.50 -4.21 -5.61
C GLU A 329 22.18 -5.57 -4.96
N GLN A 330 22.29 -5.62 -3.63
CA GLN A 330 22.01 -6.84 -2.86
C GLN A 330 20.55 -7.31 -2.98
N LEU A 331 19.58 -6.39 -2.95
CA LEU A 331 18.17 -6.73 -3.15
C LEU A 331 17.90 -7.26 -4.56
N ASN A 332 18.53 -6.68 -5.58
CA ASN A 332 18.37 -7.12 -6.96
C ASN A 332 19.02 -8.48 -7.22
N GLU A 333 20.23 -8.71 -6.68
CA GLU A 333 20.88 -10.03 -6.73
C GLU A 333 20.00 -11.10 -6.08
N TYR A 334 19.46 -10.80 -4.88
CA TYR A 334 18.56 -11.69 -4.20
C TYR A 334 17.29 -11.97 -5.02
N ALA A 335 16.70 -10.92 -5.58
CA ALA A 335 15.49 -11.01 -6.37
C ALA A 335 15.70 -11.89 -7.62
N LEU A 336 16.80 -11.69 -8.32
CA LEU A 336 17.13 -12.46 -9.50
C LEU A 336 17.38 -13.95 -9.17
N PHE A 337 18.14 -14.20 -8.09
CA PHE A 337 18.50 -15.56 -7.68
C PHE A 337 17.29 -16.37 -7.21
N ASN A 338 16.33 -15.73 -6.54
CA ASN A 338 15.15 -16.38 -5.97
C ASN A 338 13.89 -16.27 -6.85
N GLY A 339 13.98 -15.71 -8.04
CA GLY A 339 12.84 -15.57 -8.97
C GLY A 339 11.72 -14.68 -8.41
N ILE A 340 12.08 -13.62 -7.69
CA ILE A 340 11.12 -12.67 -7.11
C ILE A 340 10.30 -12.02 -8.22
N ASP A 341 9.00 -11.91 -8.03
CA ASP A 341 8.06 -11.30 -8.97
C ASP A 341 7.37 -10.02 -8.45
N LEU A 342 7.57 -9.70 -7.17
CA LEU A 342 7.20 -8.43 -6.55
C LEU A 342 8.19 -8.04 -5.48
N MET A 343 8.71 -6.82 -5.52
CA MET A 343 9.48 -6.22 -4.43
C MET A 343 8.60 -5.24 -3.66
N ILE A 344 8.62 -5.32 -2.32
CA ILE A 344 7.93 -4.39 -1.42
C ILE A 344 8.96 -3.60 -0.64
N LEU A 345 8.88 -2.28 -0.72
CA LEU A 345 9.69 -1.34 0.06
C LEU A 345 8.82 -0.50 0.97
N VAL A 346 9.24 -0.32 2.21
CA VAL A 346 8.61 0.60 3.15
C VAL A 346 9.53 1.77 3.41
N THR A 347 8.98 2.98 3.33
CA THR A 347 9.74 4.21 3.54
C THR A 347 9.33 4.85 4.85
N HIS A 348 10.27 4.94 5.80
CA HIS A 348 10.05 5.57 7.11
C HIS A 348 10.25 7.08 7.11
N GLN A 349 10.86 7.65 6.08
CA GLN A 349 11.07 9.10 5.93
C GLN A 349 11.30 9.48 4.47
N ARG A 350 10.92 10.72 4.12
CA ARG A 350 11.24 11.34 2.81
C ARG A 350 12.74 11.26 2.47
N THR A 351 13.60 11.30 3.49
CA THR A 351 15.07 11.21 3.36
C THR A 351 15.58 9.84 2.88
N PHE A 352 14.87 8.74 3.10
CA PHE A 352 15.27 7.42 2.60
C PHE A 352 15.20 7.39 1.06
N TRP A 353 14.12 7.93 0.49
CA TRP A 353 13.99 8.07 -0.96
C TRP A 353 15.02 9.03 -1.56
N GLU A 354 15.32 10.12 -0.87
CA GLU A 354 16.37 11.04 -1.30
C GLU A 354 17.70 10.28 -1.43
N ASN A 355 18.04 9.44 -0.49
CA ASN A 355 19.26 8.63 -0.56
C ASN A 355 19.21 7.50 -1.61
N ILE A 356 18.07 6.88 -1.82
CA ILE A 356 17.91 5.80 -2.82
C ILE A 356 17.69 6.35 -4.23
N LEU A 357 16.89 7.39 -4.39
CA LEU A 357 16.54 7.93 -5.72
C LEU A 357 17.49 9.04 -6.21
N HIS A 358 18.22 9.75 -5.31
CA HIS A 358 19.19 10.76 -5.74
C HIS A 358 20.50 10.19 -6.29
N LYS A 359 20.88 8.99 -5.89
CA LYS A 359 21.97 8.30 -6.59
C LYS A 359 21.42 7.70 -7.89
N SER A 360 21.77 8.29 -9.01
CA SER A 360 21.33 7.88 -10.35
C SER A 360 21.57 6.38 -10.64
N ILE A 361 22.57 5.79 -10.00
CA ILE A 361 22.92 4.37 -10.06
C ILE A 361 21.89 3.53 -9.32
N THR A 362 21.44 3.98 -8.15
CA THR A 362 20.48 3.28 -7.27
C THR A 362 19.08 3.20 -7.89
N ARG A 363 18.65 4.30 -8.54
CA ARG A 363 17.40 4.35 -9.33
C ARG A 363 17.43 3.33 -10.47
N LYS A 364 18.56 3.22 -11.18
CA LYS A 364 18.75 2.24 -12.27
C LYS A 364 18.72 0.80 -11.78
N ALA A 365 19.21 0.55 -10.58
CA ALA A 365 19.33 -0.80 -10.06
C ALA A 365 17.97 -1.34 -9.55
N LEU A 366 17.19 -0.59 -8.78
CA LEU A 366 15.87 -1.04 -8.27
C LEU A 366 14.89 -1.43 -9.38
N VAL A 367 14.95 -0.73 -10.50
CA VAL A 367 14.09 -1.00 -11.66
C VAL A 367 14.81 -1.82 -12.73
N GLY A 368 16.15 -1.93 -12.62
CA GLY A 368 17.00 -2.73 -13.53
C GLY A 368 16.69 -4.22 -13.49
N ALA A 369 16.13 -4.72 -12.38
CA ALA A 369 15.62 -6.09 -12.29
C ALA A 369 14.32 -6.32 -13.10
N GLY A 370 13.69 -5.26 -13.66
CA GLY A 370 12.45 -5.40 -14.42
C GLY A 370 11.28 -5.95 -13.60
N LEU A 371 11.28 -5.71 -12.29
CA LEU A 371 10.27 -6.25 -11.37
C LEU A 371 9.24 -5.19 -10.97
N PRO A 372 7.97 -5.55 -10.77
CA PRO A 372 7.01 -4.73 -10.07
C PRO A 372 7.51 -4.32 -8.68
N LEU A 373 7.31 -3.04 -8.33
CA LEU A 373 7.76 -2.45 -7.07
C LEU A 373 6.59 -1.82 -6.33
N LEU A 374 6.21 -2.38 -5.19
CA LEU A 374 5.21 -1.81 -4.29
C LEU A 374 5.90 -0.95 -3.23
N VAL A 375 5.58 0.33 -3.24
CA VAL A 375 6.07 1.31 -2.26
C VAL A 375 4.98 1.61 -1.26
N MET A 376 5.27 1.42 0.02
CA MET A 376 4.41 1.76 1.14
C MET A 376 5.07 2.82 2.00
N HIS A 377 4.31 3.84 2.41
CA HIS A 377 4.82 4.89 3.30
C HIS A 377 4.49 4.56 4.76
N SER A 378 5.45 4.79 5.66
CA SER A 378 5.24 4.62 7.11
C SER A 378 4.32 5.70 7.68
N ASP A 379 4.35 6.89 7.07
CA ASP A 379 3.60 8.09 7.50
C ASP A 379 2.20 8.17 6.88
N ASP A 380 1.72 7.09 6.26
CA ASP A 380 0.36 7.06 5.74
C ASP A 380 -0.63 7.50 6.84
N ASP A 381 -1.57 8.38 6.49
CA ASP A 381 -2.60 9.03 7.33
C ASP A 381 -3.38 8.12 8.31
N MET A 382 -2.93 6.89 8.49
CA MET A 382 -3.51 5.93 9.42
C MET A 382 -3.20 6.21 10.89
N LEU A 383 -2.19 7.04 11.15
CA LEU A 383 -1.80 7.42 12.52
C LEU A 383 -2.31 8.81 12.92
N LYS A 384 -2.98 9.53 12.00
CA LYS A 384 -3.57 10.85 12.25
C LYS A 384 -5.06 10.78 12.56
#